data_48de1c6397e38c76ed11f5402e680ad4
#
_entry.id   48de1c6397e38c76ed11f5402e680ad4
#
_cell.length_a   1.000
_cell.length_b   1.000
_cell.length_c   1.000
_cell.angle_alpha   90.00
_cell.angle_beta   90.00
_cell.angle_gamma   90.00
#
_symmetry.space_group_name_H-M   'P 1'
#
loop_
_entity.id
_entity.type
_entity.pdbx_description
1 polymer ?
#
loop_
_entity_poly.entity_id
_entity_poly.type
_entity_poly.pdbx_seq_one_letter_code
_entity_poly.pdbx_strand_id
1 'polypeptide(L)'
;MLVGDSISIGYTPYVRLNLQEKVDVYRVPSNARNSSFGLQNLDKWLKKKPGQWDVIHFNWGLWDLCYRHPKSKVQGNRDKVNGKITATPEEYRANMEKIVTRLKQTGATLIWCNTTPVPKGEAGRKLGDDLIYNAIAKEIMEKNGVLINDLHAHALLKLSTIMIKPGDVHFSEEGSAYLAKKVVSKIEEALVEKK
;
A
#
# COMPACT_ATOMS: atom_id res chain seq x y z
N MET A 1 9.95 7.28 4.82
CA MET A 1 10.07 6.21 3.79
C MET A 1 8.70 5.83 3.26
N LEU A 2 8.55 5.60 1.94
CA LEU A 2 7.34 5.05 1.33
C LEU A 2 7.58 3.60 0.90
N VAL A 3 6.68 2.69 1.29
CA VAL A 3 6.68 1.28 0.92
C VAL A 3 5.32 0.91 0.36
N GLY A 4 5.26 0.34 -0.82
CA GLY A 4 4.00 -0.11 -1.41
C GLY A 4 4.17 -0.59 -2.86
N ASP A 5 3.07 -0.91 -3.47
CA ASP A 5 3.00 -1.46 -4.83
C ASP A 5 2.96 -0.38 -5.93
N SER A 6 2.38 -0.71 -7.09
CA SER A 6 2.26 0.20 -8.24
C SER A 6 1.43 1.46 -7.94
N ILE A 7 0.48 1.39 -7.03
CA ILE A 7 -0.29 2.58 -6.63
C ILE A 7 0.64 3.58 -5.95
N SER A 8 1.51 3.11 -5.05
CA SER A 8 2.50 3.96 -4.41
C SER A 8 3.56 4.50 -5.39
N ILE A 9 3.89 3.74 -6.42
CA ILE A 9 4.77 4.23 -7.50
C ILE A 9 4.11 5.44 -8.18
N GLY A 10 2.83 5.32 -8.52
CA GLY A 10 2.07 6.37 -9.20
C GLY A 10 2.01 7.68 -8.41
N TYR A 11 1.69 7.64 -7.12
CA TYR A 11 1.56 8.87 -6.34
C TYR A 11 2.89 9.44 -5.81
N THR A 12 3.98 8.66 -5.78
CA THR A 12 5.26 9.12 -5.20
C THR A 12 5.83 10.40 -5.82
N PRO A 13 5.81 10.63 -7.15
CA PRO A 13 6.30 11.88 -7.74
C PRO A 13 5.57 13.11 -7.17
N TYR A 14 4.26 13.01 -7.01
CA TYR A 14 3.44 14.10 -6.47
C TYR A 14 3.62 14.28 -4.96
N VAL A 15 3.87 13.21 -4.20
CA VAL A 15 4.24 13.30 -2.78
C VAL A 15 5.57 14.03 -2.63
N ARG A 16 6.57 13.70 -3.45
CA ARG A 16 7.87 14.40 -3.44
C ARG A 16 7.73 15.87 -3.77
N LEU A 17 6.96 16.20 -4.80
CA LEU A 17 6.71 17.59 -5.20
C LEU A 17 6.06 18.40 -4.08
N ASN A 18 5.06 17.84 -3.40
CA ASN A 18 4.32 18.55 -2.34
C ASN A 18 5.10 18.66 -1.02
N LEU A 19 6.06 17.76 -0.78
CA LEU A 19 6.90 17.75 0.42
C LEU A 19 8.33 18.27 0.18
N GLN A 20 8.65 18.73 -1.04
CA GLN A 20 9.96 19.31 -1.35
C GLN A 20 10.30 20.42 -0.35
N GLU A 21 11.59 20.54 -0.01
CA GLU A 21 12.11 21.50 0.98
C GLU A 21 11.71 21.23 2.44
N LYS A 22 10.73 20.35 2.69
CA LYS A 22 10.26 20.02 4.04
C LYS A 22 10.72 18.62 4.49
N VAL A 23 10.70 17.64 3.57
CA VAL A 23 10.89 16.20 3.87
C VAL A 23 11.69 15.52 2.77
N ASP A 24 12.70 14.75 3.17
CA ASP A 24 13.40 13.84 2.27
C ASP A 24 12.58 12.55 2.06
N VAL A 25 11.92 12.46 0.91
CA VAL A 25 11.02 11.36 0.58
C VAL A 25 11.77 10.23 -0.13
N TYR A 26 12.18 9.21 0.64
CA TYR A 26 12.70 7.97 0.10
C TYR A 26 11.57 6.98 -0.19
N ARG A 27 11.58 6.36 -1.36
CA ARG A 27 10.72 5.23 -1.71
C ARG A 27 11.56 4.00 -1.99
N VAL A 28 11.10 2.83 -1.55
CA VAL A 28 11.77 1.56 -1.89
C VAL A 28 11.90 1.40 -3.41
N PRO A 29 13.04 0.87 -3.90
CA PRO A 29 13.41 0.97 -5.33
C PRO A 29 12.52 0.14 -6.26
N SER A 30 11.81 -0.86 -5.72
CA SER A 30 10.97 -1.77 -6.49
C SER A 30 9.51 -1.73 -6.05
N ASN A 31 8.63 -2.33 -6.84
CA ASN A 31 7.27 -2.64 -6.41
C ASN A 31 7.32 -3.60 -5.21
N ALA A 32 6.65 -3.26 -4.10
CA ALA A 32 6.66 -4.07 -2.88
C ALA A 32 5.77 -5.32 -2.97
N ARG A 33 5.01 -5.47 -4.06
CA ARG A 33 4.19 -6.64 -4.39
C ARG A 33 3.26 -7.06 -3.24
N ASN A 34 3.18 -8.39 -2.96
CA ASN A 34 2.41 -8.95 -1.85
C ASN A 34 3.19 -8.93 -0.53
N SER A 35 2.48 -9.16 0.56
CA SER A 35 3.04 -9.10 1.92
C SER A 35 4.19 -10.09 2.16
N SER A 36 4.15 -11.28 1.57
CA SER A 36 5.27 -12.25 1.66
C SER A 36 6.54 -11.72 1.02
N PHE A 37 6.44 -11.08 -0.16
CA PHE A 37 7.58 -10.42 -0.79
C PHE A 37 8.08 -9.24 0.05
N GLY A 38 7.13 -8.51 0.66
CA GLY A 38 7.44 -7.45 1.61
C GLY A 38 8.32 -7.95 2.75
N LEU A 39 7.92 -9.02 3.42
CA LEU A 39 8.69 -9.64 4.51
C LEU A 39 10.11 -10.03 4.09
N GLN A 40 10.27 -10.64 2.93
CA GLN A 40 11.57 -11.07 2.42
C GLN A 40 12.55 -9.91 2.14
N ASN A 41 12.03 -8.72 1.86
CA ASN A 41 12.83 -7.57 1.44
C ASN A 41 12.87 -6.44 2.48
N LEU A 42 12.04 -6.50 3.53
CA LEU A 42 11.86 -5.42 4.48
C LEU A 42 13.18 -4.96 5.10
N ASP A 43 13.97 -5.89 5.61
CA ASP A 43 15.26 -5.58 6.23
C ASP A 43 16.26 -4.92 5.27
N LYS A 44 16.26 -5.37 4.00
CA LYS A 44 17.08 -4.76 2.95
C LYS A 44 16.67 -3.31 2.70
N TRP A 45 15.37 -3.03 2.69
CA TRP A 45 14.87 -1.67 2.49
C TRP A 45 15.14 -0.77 3.69
N LEU A 46 14.96 -1.29 4.90
CA LEU A 46 15.21 -0.55 6.14
C LEU A 46 16.68 -0.14 6.29
N LYS A 47 17.61 -0.96 5.81
CA LYS A 47 19.07 -0.71 5.86
C LYS A 47 19.54 0.35 4.85
N LYS A 48 18.72 0.83 3.92
CA LYS A 48 19.14 1.75 2.85
C LYS A 48 19.55 3.15 3.32
N LYS A 49 19.01 3.63 4.44
CA LYS A 49 19.53 4.77 5.18
C LYS A 49 19.99 4.26 6.54
N PRO A 50 21.29 4.24 6.81
CA PRO A 50 21.77 4.00 8.15
C PRO A 50 21.34 5.19 9.01
N GLY A 51 20.57 4.94 10.03
CA GLY A 51 19.98 5.96 10.88
C GLY A 51 18.48 5.78 11.02
N GLN A 52 17.82 6.82 11.35
CA GLN A 52 16.43 6.77 11.75
C GLN A 52 15.51 7.22 10.60
N TRP A 53 14.51 6.43 10.33
CA TRP A 53 13.35 6.87 9.60
C TRP A 53 12.42 7.63 10.54
N ASP A 54 12.05 8.86 10.21
CA ASP A 54 11.09 9.60 11.03
C ASP A 54 9.68 9.04 10.83
N VAL A 55 9.31 8.80 9.59
CA VAL A 55 8.00 8.27 9.21
C VAL A 55 8.18 7.13 8.20
N ILE A 56 7.45 6.03 8.40
CA ILE A 56 7.30 4.95 7.43
C ILE A 56 5.83 4.83 7.05
N HIS A 57 5.50 5.21 5.82
CA HIS A 57 4.19 5.06 5.22
C HIS A 57 4.20 3.80 4.34
N PHE A 58 3.31 2.84 4.63
CA PHE A 58 3.36 1.52 3.99
C PHE A 58 1.99 0.97 3.63
N ASN A 59 1.96 0.14 2.57
CA ASN A 59 0.76 -0.56 2.10
C ASN A 59 1.13 -1.93 1.55
N TRP A 60 0.27 -2.91 1.80
CA TRP A 60 0.12 -4.19 1.11
C TRP A 60 -1.37 -4.54 1.05
N GLY A 61 -1.77 -5.28 0.03
CA GLY A 61 -3.14 -5.75 -0.12
C GLY A 61 -3.51 -6.08 -1.57
N LEU A 62 -3.46 -5.12 -2.51
CA LEU A 62 -3.89 -5.36 -3.90
C LEU A 62 -3.18 -6.54 -4.59
N TRP A 63 -1.95 -6.86 -4.20
CA TRP A 63 -1.25 -8.02 -4.71
C TRP A 63 -1.60 -9.29 -3.96
N ASP A 64 -1.88 -9.20 -2.67
CA ASP A 64 -2.26 -10.32 -1.81
C ASP A 64 -3.62 -10.88 -2.23
N LEU A 65 -4.62 -10.04 -2.39
CA LEU A 65 -5.98 -10.40 -2.79
C LEU A 65 -6.15 -10.67 -4.30
N CYS A 66 -5.05 -10.66 -5.07
CA CYS A 66 -5.10 -10.92 -6.50
C CYS A 66 -5.04 -12.42 -6.79
N TYR A 67 -6.01 -12.90 -7.57
CA TYR A 67 -6.03 -14.25 -8.11
C TYR A 67 -5.15 -14.33 -9.35
N ARG A 68 -4.28 -15.32 -9.39
CA ARG A 68 -3.32 -15.55 -10.47
C ARG A 68 -3.42 -16.96 -10.97
N HIS A 69 -3.35 -17.11 -12.29
CA HIS A 69 -3.40 -18.43 -12.90
C HIS A 69 -2.13 -19.23 -12.55
N PRO A 70 -2.25 -20.49 -12.03
CA PRO A 70 -1.09 -21.26 -11.54
C PRO A 70 -0.04 -21.56 -12.61
N LYS A 71 -0.47 -21.65 -13.88
CA LYS A 71 0.41 -21.90 -15.03
C LYS A 71 0.99 -20.63 -15.64
N SER A 72 0.74 -19.45 -15.05
CA SER A 72 1.29 -18.20 -15.57
C SER A 72 2.79 -18.14 -15.32
N LYS A 73 3.56 -17.93 -16.41
CA LYS A 73 5.01 -17.68 -16.34
C LYS A 73 5.35 -16.22 -16.08
N VAL A 74 4.35 -15.32 -16.11
CA VAL A 74 4.51 -13.90 -15.91
C VAL A 74 3.62 -13.41 -14.77
N GLN A 75 4.08 -12.45 -13.98
CA GLN A 75 3.33 -11.92 -12.84
C GLN A 75 1.99 -11.25 -13.21
N GLY A 76 1.72 -11.02 -14.49
CA GLY A 76 0.56 -10.32 -14.97
C GLY A 76 -0.66 -11.16 -15.28
N ASN A 77 -0.60 -12.47 -15.22
CA ASN A 77 -1.75 -13.31 -15.62
C ASN A 77 -2.80 -13.39 -14.51
N ARG A 78 -3.54 -12.29 -14.38
CA ARG A 78 -4.64 -12.12 -13.43
C ARG A 78 -5.84 -12.90 -13.92
N ASP A 79 -6.36 -13.80 -13.10
CA ASP A 79 -7.50 -14.65 -13.41
C ASP A 79 -8.28 -14.98 -12.13
N LYS A 80 -9.37 -14.27 -11.90
CA LYS A 80 -10.24 -14.51 -10.73
C LYS A 80 -11.19 -15.69 -10.88
N VAL A 81 -11.24 -16.32 -12.08
CA VAL A 81 -12.11 -17.47 -12.35
C VAL A 81 -11.36 -18.78 -12.12
N ASN A 82 -10.17 -18.93 -12.73
CA ASN A 82 -9.37 -20.15 -12.68
C ASN A 82 -8.09 -19.98 -11.84
N GLY A 83 -7.83 -18.76 -11.36
CA GLY A 83 -6.64 -18.43 -10.59
C GLY A 83 -6.75 -18.84 -9.13
N LYS A 84 -5.58 -18.89 -8.48
CA LYS A 84 -5.45 -19.01 -7.03
C LYS A 84 -5.14 -17.64 -6.44
N ILE A 85 -5.69 -17.35 -5.27
CA ILE A 85 -5.37 -16.13 -4.51
C ILE A 85 -3.88 -16.14 -4.15
N THR A 86 -3.26 -14.96 -4.20
CA THR A 86 -1.82 -14.84 -3.95
C THR A 86 -1.47 -15.04 -2.48
N ALA A 87 -2.27 -14.51 -1.57
CA ALA A 87 -2.21 -14.78 -0.14
C ALA A 87 -3.64 -14.89 0.41
N THR A 88 -3.95 -15.94 1.15
CA THR A 88 -5.24 -16.04 1.84
C THR A 88 -5.37 -14.96 2.91
N PRO A 89 -6.59 -14.66 3.39
CA PRO A 89 -6.77 -13.73 4.52
C PRO A 89 -5.93 -14.09 5.74
N GLU A 90 -5.78 -15.37 6.05
CA GLU A 90 -4.98 -15.87 7.18
C GLU A 90 -3.47 -15.66 6.95
N GLU A 91 -2.99 -15.97 5.76
CA GLU A 91 -1.59 -15.71 5.37
C GLU A 91 -1.27 -14.22 5.38
N TYR A 92 -2.19 -13.39 4.85
CA TYR A 92 -2.05 -11.94 4.87
C TYR A 92 -1.98 -11.40 6.30
N ARG A 93 -2.89 -11.86 7.20
CA ARG A 93 -2.86 -11.50 8.62
C ARG A 93 -1.51 -11.81 9.24
N ALA A 94 -1.05 -13.05 9.12
CA ALA A 94 0.22 -13.48 9.68
C ALA A 94 1.43 -12.69 9.16
N ASN A 95 1.41 -12.35 7.87
CA ASN A 95 2.45 -11.53 7.26
C ASN A 95 2.41 -10.08 7.77
N MET A 96 1.23 -9.46 7.84
CA MET A 96 1.07 -8.09 8.31
C MET A 96 1.47 -7.93 9.78
N GLU A 97 1.16 -8.88 10.64
CA GLU A 97 1.59 -8.90 12.04
C GLU A 97 3.13 -8.90 12.15
N LYS A 98 3.80 -9.75 11.36
CA LYS A 98 5.27 -9.78 11.31
C LYS A 98 5.87 -8.48 10.77
N ILE A 99 5.27 -7.92 9.72
CA ILE A 99 5.70 -6.65 9.12
C ILE A 99 5.58 -5.53 10.16
N VAL A 100 4.44 -5.39 10.82
CA VAL A 100 4.22 -4.34 11.82
C VAL A 100 5.17 -4.50 12.99
N THR A 101 5.34 -5.73 13.50
CA THR A 101 6.30 -6.02 14.56
C THR A 101 7.72 -5.57 14.18
N ARG A 102 8.14 -5.86 12.94
CA ARG A 102 9.47 -5.47 12.45
C ARG A 102 9.60 -3.95 12.24
N LEU A 103 8.56 -3.31 11.71
CA LEU A 103 8.55 -1.87 11.50
C LEU A 103 8.60 -1.08 12.81
N LYS A 104 7.91 -1.54 13.85
CA LYS A 104 7.94 -0.92 15.20
C LYS A 104 9.35 -0.88 15.78
N GLN A 105 10.20 -1.84 15.48
CA GLN A 105 11.60 -1.87 15.94
C GLN A 105 12.45 -0.74 15.35
N THR A 106 11.98 -0.03 14.31
CA THR A 106 12.70 1.11 13.73
C THR A 106 12.61 2.38 14.57
N GLY A 107 11.64 2.49 15.46
CA GLY A 107 11.32 3.71 16.19
C GLY A 107 10.67 4.81 15.35
N ALA A 108 10.39 4.56 14.08
CA ALA A 108 9.68 5.50 13.22
C ALA A 108 8.20 5.61 13.57
N THR A 109 7.59 6.76 13.31
CA THR A 109 6.13 6.87 13.27
C THR A 109 5.60 6.08 12.09
N LEU A 110 4.74 5.12 12.35
CA LEU A 110 4.18 4.22 11.34
C LEU A 110 2.83 4.73 10.85
N ILE A 111 2.67 4.77 9.52
CA ILE A 111 1.40 5.07 8.86
C ILE A 111 1.07 3.91 7.93
N TRP A 112 0.03 3.18 8.23
CA TRP A 112 -0.52 2.21 7.29
C TRP A 112 -1.52 2.90 6.36
N CYS A 113 -1.31 2.70 5.08
CA CYS A 113 -2.24 3.11 4.03
C CYS A 113 -3.09 1.92 3.62
N ASN A 114 -4.41 2.02 3.77
CA ASN A 114 -5.27 0.93 3.35
C ASN A 114 -5.30 0.77 1.82
N THR A 115 -5.65 -0.44 1.39
CA THR A 115 -5.73 -0.82 -0.01
C THR A 115 -6.86 -0.06 -0.70
N THR A 116 -6.57 0.53 -1.86
CA THR A 116 -7.55 1.24 -2.68
C THR A 116 -8.64 0.31 -3.23
N PRO A 117 -9.82 0.83 -3.60
CA PRO A 117 -10.94 0.00 -4.04
C PRO A 117 -10.63 -0.90 -5.23
N VAL A 118 -11.19 -2.11 -5.21
CA VAL A 118 -11.24 -2.99 -6.38
C VAL A 118 -12.45 -2.59 -7.24
N PRO A 119 -12.26 -2.10 -8.47
CA PRO A 119 -13.38 -1.68 -9.30
C PRO A 119 -14.12 -2.88 -9.90
N LYS A 120 -15.40 -2.66 -10.24
CA LYS A 120 -16.19 -3.63 -11.02
C LYS A 120 -15.49 -3.92 -12.35
N GLY A 121 -15.40 -5.20 -12.72
CA GLY A 121 -14.79 -5.63 -13.99
C GLY A 121 -13.28 -5.90 -13.92
N GLU A 122 -12.63 -5.71 -12.76
CA GLU A 122 -11.23 -6.06 -12.60
C GLU A 122 -10.99 -7.55 -12.85
N ALA A 123 -9.93 -7.91 -13.57
CA ALA A 123 -9.71 -9.24 -14.12
C ALA A 123 -9.25 -10.28 -13.09
N GLY A 124 -8.49 -9.88 -12.08
CA GLY A 124 -7.85 -10.78 -11.13
C GLY A 124 -8.25 -10.59 -9.68
N ARG A 125 -9.19 -9.71 -9.38
CA ARG A 125 -9.66 -9.45 -8.03
C ARG A 125 -11.17 -9.52 -7.96
N LYS A 126 -11.70 -10.02 -6.87
CA LYS A 126 -13.13 -10.04 -6.63
C LYS A 126 -13.56 -8.73 -5.96
N LEU A 127 -14.70 -8.23 -6.36
CA LEU A 127 -15.30 -7.04 -5.78
C LEU A 127 -15.58 -7.29 -4.28
N GLY A 128 -15.10 -6.39 -3.44
CA GLY A 128 -15.27 -6.50 -1.98
C GLY A 128 -14.12 -7.20 -1.23
N ASP A 129 -13.22 -7.93 -1.93
CA ASP A 129 -12.06 -8.54 -1.27
C ASP A 129 -11.16 -7.48 -0.61
N ASP A 130 -11.07 -6.28 -1.20
CA ASP A 130 -10.35 -5.13 -0.63
C ASP A 130 -10.86 -4.74 0.76
N LEU A 131 -12.17 -4.83 1.00
CA LEU A 131 -12.76 -4.55 2.31
C LEU A 131 -12.35 -5.60 3.35
N ILE A 132 -12.28 -6.88 2.96
CA ILE A 132 -11.87 -7.98 3.84
C ILE A 132 -10.42 -7.79 4.28
N TYR A 133 -9.50 -7.55 3.31
CA TYR A 133 -8.08 -7.36 3.60
C TYR A 133 -7.83 -6.06 4.38
N ASN A 134 -8.57 -4.99 4.08
CA ASN A 134 -8.50 -3.74 4.83
C ASN A 134 -9.00 -3.92 6.28
N ALA A 135 -10.06 -4.69 6.51
CA ALA A 135 -10.54 -4.95 7.86
C ALA A 135 -9.51 -5.71 8.71
N ILE A 136 -8.88 -6.75 8.12
CA ILE A 136 -7.82 -7.52 8.78
C ILE A 136 -6.64 -6.63 9.16
N ALA A 137 -6.14 -5.83 8.20
CA ALA A 137 -5.02 -4.96 8.46
C ALA A 137 -5.37 -3.85 9.46
N LYS A 138 -6.57 -3.26 9.38
CA LYS A 138 -7.03 -2.24 10.31
C LYS A 138 -7.00 -2.73 11.76
N GLU A 139 -7.52 -3.92 12.02
CA GLU A 139 -7.48 -4.54 13.36
C GLU A 139 -6.04 -4.62 13.90
N ILE A 140 -5.10 -5.07 13.05
CA ILE A 140 -3.68 -5.15 13.43
C ILE A 140 -3.11 -3.76 13.72
N MET A 141 -3.43 -2.76 12.89
CA MET A 141 -2.93 -1.38 13.06
C MET A 141 -3.44 -0.74 14.35
N GLU A 142 -4.75 -0.85 14.60
CA GLU A 142 -5.37 -0.32 15.81
C GLU A 142 -4.76 -0.95 17.08
N LYS A 143 -4.61 -2.28 17.10
CA LYS A 143 -3.96 -3.00 18.22
C LYS A 143 -2.51 -2.56 18.46
N ASN A 144 -1.82 -2.09 17.44
CA ASN A 144 -0.40 -1.71 17.52
C ASN A 144 -0.16 -0.19 17.61
N GLY A 145 -1.20 0.64 17.64
CA GLY A 145 -1.08 2.09 17.69
C GLY A 145 -0.50 2.69 16.40
N VAL A 146 -0.71 2.04 15.25
CA VAL A 146 -0.25 2.51 13.95
C VAL A 146 -1.27 3.48 13.37
N LEU A 147 -0.82 4.64 12.89
CA LEU A 147 -1.69 5.63 12.24
C LEU A 147 -2.29 5.06 10.95
N ILE A 148 -3.54 5.40 10.70
CA ILE A 148 -4.27 4.92 9.51
C ILE A 148 -4.46 6.07 8.52
N ASN A 149 -3.99 5.85 7.29
CA ASN A 149 -4.30 6.67 6.13
C ASN A 149 -5.41 5.99 5.31
N ASP A 150 -6.64 6.44 5.46
CA ASP A 150 -7.78 5.89 4.72
C ASP A 150 -7.79 6.38 3.27
N LEU A 151 -6.91 5.79 2.46
CA LEU A 151 -6.82 6.06 1.03
C LEU A 151 -7.94 5.37 0.25
N HIS A 152 -8.52 4.28 0.80
CA HIS A 152 -9.67 3.59 0.21
C HIS A 152 -10.87 4.54 0.12
N ALA A 153 -11.30 5.09 1.25
CA ALA A 153 -12.43 6.03 1.28
C ALA A 153 -12.14 7.28 0.43
N HIS A 154 -10.91 7.80 0.49
CA HIS A 154 -10.52 8.95 -0.33
C HIS A 154 -10.60 8.66 -1.83
N ALA A 155 -10.09 7.52 -2.29
CA ALA A 155 -10.17 7.11 -3.69
C ALA A 155 -11.61 6.87 -4.14
N LEU A 156 -12.45 6.30 -3.28
CA LEU A 156 -13.83 5.95 -3.59
C LEU A 156 -14.67 7.18 -3.99
N LEU A 157 -14.40 8.36 -3.40
CA LEU A 157 -15.11 9.62 -3.71
C LEU A 157 -15.03 10.01 -5.19
N LYS A 158 -13.99 9.60 -5.90
CA LYS A 158 -13.76 9.97 -7.31
C LYS A 158 -13.37 8.77 -8.17
N LEU A 159 -13.58 7.54 -7.73
CA LEU A 159 -13.04 6.33 -8.33
C LEU A 159 -13.24 6.27 -9.85
N SER A 160 -14.47 6.55 -10.33
CA SER A 160 -14.79 6.47 -11.75
C SER A 160 -14.05 7.47 -12.65
N THR A 161 -13.61 8.58 -12.08
CA THR A 161 -12.92 9.66 -12.83
C THR A 161 -11.41 9.62 -12.73
N ILE A 162 -10.88 8.93 -11.70
CA ILE A 162 -9.43 8.90 -11.42
C ILE A 162 -8.75 7.59 -11.83
N MET A 163 -9.52 6.53 -12.15
CA MET A 163 -8.96 5.30 -12.72
C MET A 163 -8.36 5.56 -14.11
N ILE A 164 -7.29 4.82 -14.44
CA ILE A 164 -6.70 4.89 -15.79
C ILE A 164 -7.68 4.42 -16.87
N LYS A 165 -8.55 3.48 -16.54
CA LYS A 165 -9.68 3.00 -17.36
C LYS A 165 -10.66 2.20 -16.48
N PRO A 166 -11.90 2.01 -16.90
CA PRO A 166 -12.86 1.17 -16.19
C PRO A 166 -12.33 -0.26 -15.96
N GLY A 167 -12.51 -0.77 -14.74
CA GLY A 167 -12.06 -2.11 -14.37
C GLY A 167 -10.56 -2.25 -14.09
N ASP A 168 -9.80 -1.17 -14.07
CA ASP A 168 -8.39 -1.18 -13.69
C ASP A 168 -8.20 -0.62 -12.26
N VAL A 169 -7.34 -1.25 -11.48
CA VAL A 169 -7.00 -0.77 -10.12
C VAL A 169 -6.02 0.40 -10.12
N HIS A 170 -5.43 0.73 -11.28
CA HIS A 170 -4.47 1.82 -11.39
C HIS A 170 -5.16 3.15 -11.68
N PHE A 171 -4.48 4.22 -11.32
CA PHE A 171 -4.97 5.58 -11.42
C PHE A 171 -4.26 6.35 -12.53
N SER A 172 -4.97 7.31 -13.14
CA SER A 172 -4.39 8.28 -14.07
C SER A 172 -3.34 9.15 -13.36
N GLU A 173 -2.66 10.02 -14.11
CA GLU A 173 -1.75 11.00 -13.51
C GLU A 173 -2.50 11.92 -12.53
N GLU A 174 -3.67 12.45 -12.92
CA GLU A 174 -4.54 13.26 -12.08
C GLU A 174 -5.05 12.46 -10.86
N GLY A 175 -5.38 11.19 -11.07
CA GLY A 175 -5.77 10.27 -10.00
C GLY A 175 -4.64 10.04 -9.01
N SER A 176 -3.44 9.83 -9.49
CA SER A 176 -2.24 9.68 -8.68
C SER A 176 -1.91 10.96 -7.89
N ALA A 177 -2.04 12.12 -8.53
CA ALA A 177 -1.90 13.43 -7.86
C ALA A 177 -2.99 13.64 -6.80
N TYR A 178 -4.23 13.22 -7.07
CA TYR A 178 -5.32 13.28 -6.11
C TYR A 178 -5.04 12.41 -4.87
N LEU A 179 -4.59 11.17 -5.07
CA LEU A 179 -4.21 10.28 -3.96
C LEU A 179 -3.04 10.83 -3.15
N ALA A 180 -2.05 11.42 -3.82
CA ALA A 180 -0.90 12.03 -3.16
C ALA A 180 -1.27 13.08 -2.12
N LYS A 181 -2.33 13.89 -2.35
CA LYS A 181 -2.79 14.89 -1.38
C LYS A 181 -3.14 14.27 -0.03
N LYS A 182 -3.81 13.13 -0.03
CA LYS A 182 -4.16 12.41 1.21
C LYS A 182 -2.93 11.82 1.90
N VAL A 183 -1.99 11.30 1.11
CA VAL A 183 -0.72 10.75 1.61
C VAL A 183 0.12 11.86 2.25
N VAL A 184 0.26 13.01 1.58
CA VAL A 184 0.99 14.18 2.09
C VAL A 184 0.39 14.67 3.40
N SER A 185 -0.92 14.92 3.44
CA SER A 185 -1.61 15.38 4.64
C SER A 185 -1.34 14.47 5.84
N LYS A 186 -1.37 13.13 5.64
CA LYS A 186 -1.13 12.19 6.74
C LYS A 186 0.34 12.12 7.18
N ILE A 187 1.27 12.33 6.26
CA ILE A 187 2.69 12.43 6.59
C ILE A 187 2.97 13.72 7.38
N GLU A 188 2.41 14.85 6.97
CA GLU A 188 2.57 16.13 7.68
C GLU A 188 1.99 16.06 9.10
N GLU A 189 0.80 15.46 9.27
CA GLU A 189 0.19 15.19 10.58
C GLU A 189 1.16 14.40 11.49
N ALA A 190 1.69 13.29 11.00
CA ALA A 190 2.59 12.43 11.75
C ALA A 190 3.94 13.10 12.13
N LEU A 191 4.39 14.07 11.34
CA LEU A 191 5.60 14.84 11.63
C LEU A 191 5.39 15.92 12.69
N VAL A 192 4.17 16.45 12.81
CA VAL A 192 3.82 17.43 13.87
C VAL A 192 3.70 16.74 15.22
N GLU A 193 3.10 15.55 15.27
CA GLU A 193 2.94 14.79 16.52
C GLU A 193 4.27 14.30 17.13
N LYS A 194 5.34 14.31 16.35
CA LYS A 194 6.70 13.88 16.79
C LYS A 194 7.51 15.01 17.42
N LYS A 195 7.08 16.26 17.29
CA LYS A 195 7.75 17.42 17.90
C LYS A 195 7.28 17.62 19.34
#